data_424f25087dd08f1b0f893ccedbd4470c
#
_entry.id   424f25087dd08f1b0f893ccedbd4470c
#
_cell.length_a   1.000
_cell.length_b   1.000
_cell.length_c   1.000
_cell.angle_alpha   90.00
_cell.angle_beta   90.00
_cell.angle_gamma   90.00
#
_symmetry.space_group_name_H-M   'P 1'
#
loop_
_entity.id
_entity.type
_entity.pdbx_description
1 polymer ?
#
loop_
_entity_poly.entity_id
_entity_poly.type
_entity_poly.pdbx_seq_one_letter_code
_entity_poly.pdbx_strand_id
1 'polypeptide(L)'
;AGEPAWDPTKYLNIWIGRFSDSSLLGFAYLPSSAGQAFDGLCIGDQYFGTSGTASAPFNKGRTATHEIGHYFGLEHPWGDDGSSCGSNANSDGVADTPATDNPHYDCPTFPSNTNTCTSSTNGAMFMNYMDYVNDACMAFFTAGQKTIMQNTLAGPRLSLLSSNGCASLGLNEVEAIKAIAVYPNPVSKYFMITSPQVSIDEVEIFNTVGQLVKTQKLTQTNNVINIEDLAAGTYYLRIYNEGQFLKSDKVIKN
;
A
#
# COMPACT_ATOMS: atom_id res chain seq x y z
N ALA A 1 -11.16 8.16 16.47
CA ALA A 1 -11.09 8.68 15.10
C ALA A 1 -9.86 8.05 14.45
N GLY A 2 -9.98 7.55 13.23
CA GLY A 2 -8.85 7.01 12.47
C GLY A 2 -8.00 8.12 11.87
N GLU A 3 -6.91 7.75 11.21
CA GLU A 3 -6.07 8.69 10.48
C GLU A 3 -6.84 9.32 9.32
N PRO A 4 -6.62 10.62 9.04
CA PRO A 4 -7.24 11.28 7.88
C PRO A 4 -6.76 10.64 6.58
N ALA A 5 -7.58 10.73 5.53
CA ALA A 5 -7.18 10.30 4.20
C ALA A 5 -5.96 11.07 3.70
N TRP A 6 -5.09 10.40 3.00
CA TRP A 6 -4.13 11.06 2.13
C TRP A 6 -4.85 11.63 0.90
N ASP A 7 -4.22 12.57 0.22
CA ASP A 7 -4.79 13.22 -0.96
C ASP A 7 -5.34 12.20 -1.97
N PRO A 8 -6.68 12.07 -2.10
CA PRO A 8 -7.29 11.02 -2.93
C PRO A 8 -7.07 11.24 -4.44
N THR A 9 -6.55 12.40 -4.83
CA THR A 9 -6.13 12.65 -6.22
C THR A 9 -4.78 12.02 -6.53
N LYS A 10 -4.04 11.56 -5.50
CA LYS A 10 -2.70 10.99 -5.61
C LYS A 10 -2.59 9.57 -5.10
N TYR A 11 -3.45 9.19 -4.18
CA TYR A 11 -3.36 7.91 -3.48
C TYR A 11 -4.71 7.19 -3.46
N LEU A 12 -4.67 5.87 -3.61
CA LEU A 12 -5.76 5.02 -3.17
C LEU A 12 -5.66 4.85 -1.66
N ASN A 13 -6.65 5.35 -0.92
CA ASN A 13 -6.73 5.18 0.52
C ASN A 13 -7.37 3.84 0.87
N ILE A 14 -6.77 3.12 1.81
CA ILE A 14 -7.29 1.86 2.33
C ILE A 14 -7.33 1.95 3.85
N TRP A 15 -8.52 1.91 4.43
CA TRP A 15 -8.70 1.86 5.87
C TRP A 15 -8.94 0.43 6.33
N ILE A 16 -8.17 0.00 7.31
CA ILE A 16 -8.26 -1.34 7.89
C ILE A 16 -8.74 -1.19 9.32
N GLY A 17 -9.81 -1.89 9.66
CA GLY A 17 -10.38 -1.82 11.01
C GLY A 17 -11.42 -2.91 11.25
N ARG A 18 -11.97 -2.93 12.45
CA ARG A 18 -13.03 -3.86 12.79
C ARG A 18 -14.39 -3.22 12.59
N PHE A 19 -15.22 -3.84 11.76
CA PHE A 19 -16.61 -3.43 11.60
C PHE A 19 -17.47 -3.90 12.78
N SER A 20 -18.49 -3.11 13.11
CA SER A 20 -19.53 -3.53 14.07
C SER A 20 -20.44 -4.61 13.48
N ASP A 21 -20.63 -4.61 12.18
CA ASP A 21 -21.29 -5.68 11.44
C ASP A 21 -20.24 -6.72 11.04
N SER A 22 -20.32 -7.91 11.64
CA SER A 22 -19.41 -9.01 11.39
C SER A 22 -19.62 -9.72 10.05
N SER A 23 -20.72 -9.42 9.34
CA SER A 23 -21.00 -9.97 8.01
C SER A 23 -20.33 -9.15 6.90
N LEU A 24 -19.92 -7.91 7.18
CA LEU A 24 -19.27 -7.02 6.23
C LEU A 24 -17.76 -7.30 6.19
N LEU A 25 -17.27 -7.74 5.03
CA LEU A 25 -15.85 -8.00 4.81
C LEU A 25 -15.09 -6.73 4.42
N GLY A 26 -15.71 -5.90 3.58
CA GLY A 26 -15.17 -4.64 3.08
C GLY A 26 -16.23 -3.86 2.33
N PHE A 27 -15.88 -2.65 1.93
CA PHE A 27 -16.63 -1.85 0.97
C PHE A 27 -15.71 -0.83 0.31
N ALA A 28 -16.06 -0.40 -0.89
CA ALA A 28 -15.36 0.63 -1.63
C ALA A 28 -16.29 1.80 -1.98
N TYR A 29 -15.71 2.98 -2.10
CA TYR A 29 -16.40 4.11 -2.69
C TYR A 29 -16.28 4.06 -4.21
N LEU A 30 -17.44 4.13 -4.88
CA LEU A 30 -17.55 4.05 -6.34
C LEU A 30 -16.92 5.27 -7.04
N PRO A 31 -16.67 5.21 -8.35
CA PRO A 31 -16.05 6.30 -9.11
C PRO A 31 -16.73 7.68 -9.02
N SER A 32 -18.01 7.72 -8.67
CA SER A 32 -18.74 8.97 -8.39
C SER A 32 -18.20 9.74 -7.18
N SER A 33 -17.45 9.08 -6.31
CA SER A 33 -16.80 9.67 -5.13
C SER A 33 -15.35 10.09 -5.38
N ALA A 34 -14.85 9.99 -6.63
CA ALA A 34 -13.47 10.29 -6.95
C ALA A 34 -13.04 11.68 -6.48
N GLY A 35 -11.95 11.74 -5.75
CA GLY A 35 -11.38 12.97 -5.20
C GLY A 35 -12.04 13.49 -3.91
N GLN A 36 -13.06 12.82 -3.37
CA GLN A 36 -13.63 13.16 -2.08
C GLN A 36 -12.72 12.70 -0.93
N ALA A 37 -12.78 13.38 0.21
CA ALA A 37 -11.93 13.07 1.37
C ALA A 37 -12.13 11.64 1.94
N PHE A 38 -13.22 10.98 1.60
CA PHE A 38 -13.51 9.60 1.99
C PHE A 38 -13.28 8.60 0.84
N ASP A 39 -12.78 9.04 -0.32
CA ASP A 39 -12.56 8.19 -1.49
C ASP A 39 -11.49 7.13 -1.22
N GLY A 40 -11.85 5.87 -1.38
CA GLY A 40 -11.00 4.72 -1.09
C GLY A 40 -11.79 3.48 -0.76
N LEU A 41 -11.21 2.59 0.03
CA LEU A 41 -11.88 1.38 0.49
C LEU A 41 -11.64 1.12 1.98
N CYS A 42 -12.59 0.45 2.61
CA CYS A 42 -12.50 -0.01 4.00
C CYS A 42 -12.53 -1.53 4.01
N ILE A 43 -11.64 -2.17 4.76
CA ILE A 43 -11.57 -3.63 4.85
C ILE A 43 -11.47 -4.06 6.30
N GLY A 44 -12.20 -5.10 6.65
CA GLY A 44 -12.12 -5.71 7.98
C GLY A 44 -10.70 -6.27 8.23
N ASP A 45 -10.18 -6.04 9.42
CA ASP A 45 -8.83 -6.47 9.82
C ASP A 45 -8.59 -7.98 9.68
N GLN A 46 -9.67 -8.78 9.74
CA GLN A 46 -9.64 -10.22 9.55
C GLN A 46 -9.67 -10.67 8.08
N TYR A 47 -9.86 -9.73 7.14
CA TYR A 47 -10.06 -10.00 5.72
C TYR A 47 -9.03 -9.28 4.83
N PHE A 48 -8.02 -8.66 5.45
CA PHE A 48 -6.95 -7.95 4.74
C PHE A 48 -5.64 -8.73 4.77
N GLY A 49 -5.08 -8.96 3.59
CA GLY A 49 -3.77 -9.60 3.43
C GLY A 49 -3.80 -11.14 3.54
N THR A 50 -2.65 -11.73 3.87
CA THR A 50 -2.43 -13.18 3.88
C THR A 50 -1.81 -13.69 5.18
N SER A 51 -1.61 -12.81 6.15
CA SER A 51 -0.97 -13.09 7.44
C SER A 51 -1.52 -12.16 8.52
N GLY A 52 -1.01 -12.27 9.74
CA GLY A 52 -1.46 -11.46 10.87
C GLY A 52 -2.85 -11.86 11.34
N THR A 53 -3.81 -10.95 11.29
CA THR A 53 -5.21 -11.18 11.69
C THR A 53 -6.06 -11.86 10.62
N ALA A 54 -5.53 -11.99 9.38
CA ALA A 54 -6.27 -12.59 8.26
C ALA A 54 -6.70 -14.03 8.58
N SER A 55 -8.00 -14.32 8.46
CA SER A 55 -8.58 -15.61 8.81
C SER A 55 -9.35 -16.26 7.65
N ALA A 56 -9.24 -17.60 7.58
CA ALA A 56 -9.98 -18.37 6.58
C ALA A 56 -11.50 -18.19 6.78
N PRO A 57 -12.27 -18.21 5.68
CA PRO A 57 -11.88 -18.52 4.30
C PRO A 57 -11.40 -17.30 3.47
N PHE A 58 -11.31 -16.10 4.07
CA PHE A 58 -11.01 -14.83 3.41
C PHE A 58 -9.60 -14.33 3.74
N ASN A 59 -8.60 -15.20 3.65
CA ASN A 59 -7.23 -14.94 4.09
C ASN A 59 -6.19 -14.99 2.96
N LYS A 60 -6.58 -14.70 1.72
CA LYS A 60 -5.67 -14.62 0.57
C LYS A 60 -5.67 -13.24 -0.09
N GLY A 61 -6.22 -12.23 0.61
CA GLY A 61 -6.25 -10.84 0.17
C GLY A 61 -7.26 -10.56 -0.94
N ARG A 62 -8.23 -11.47 -1.17
CA ARG A 62 -9.20 -11.32 -2.26
C ARG A 62 -10.29 -10.31 -1.94
N THR A 63 -10.61 -10.09 -0.68
CA THR A 63 -11.49 -8.98 -0.28
C THR A 63 -10.94 -7.64 -0.80
N ALA A 64 -9.66 -7.36 -0.59
CA ALA A 64 -9.06 -6.14 -1.13
C ALA A 64 -9.10 -6.08 -2.66
N THR A 65 -8.88 -7.21 -3.34
CA THR A 65 -8.98 -7.32 -4.80
C THR A 65 -10.40 -7.01 -5.29
N HIS A 66 -11.42 -7.53 -4.61
CA HIS A 66 -12.83 -7.29 -4.87
C HIS A 66 -13.17 -5.80 -4.71
N GLU A 67 -12.82 -5.20 -3.59
CA GLU A 67 -13.10 -3.79 -3.31
C GLU A 67 -12.36 -2.85 -4.29
N ILE A 68 -11.16 -3.20 -4.74
CA ILE A 68 -10.46 -2.48 -5.81
C ILE A 68 -11.24 -2.55 -7.12
N GLY A 69 -11.91 -3.66 -7.42
CA GLY A 69 -12.81 -3.77 -8.55
C GLY A 69 -13.92 -2.69 -8.50
N HIS A 70 -14.62 -2.58 -7.37
CA HIS A 70 -15.64 -1.54 -7.15
C HIS A 70 -15.06 -0.12 -7.20
N TYR A 71 -13.91 0.10 -6.58
CA TYR A 71 -13.21 1.38 -6.66
C TYR A 71 -12.95 1.81 -8.10
N PHE A 72 -12.68 0.87 -9.00
CA PHE A 72 -12.52 1.12 -10.43
C PHE A 72 -13.81 0.90 -11.25
N GLY A 73 -14.97 0.85 -10.63
CA GLY A 73 -16.25 0.93 -11.28
C GLY A 73 -16.87 -0.38 -11.73
N LEU A 74 -16.39 -1.51 -11.20
CA LEU A 74 -17.06 -2.80 -11.43
C LEU A 74 -18.24 -2.95 -10.48
N GLU A 75 -19.30 -3.52 -10.99
CA GLU A 75 -20.44 -4.02 -10.22
C GLU A 75 -20.31 -5.53 -10.01
N HIS A 76 -21.18 -6.10 -9.17
CA HIS A 76 -21.25 -7.54 -9.01
C HIS A 76 -21.83 -8.20 -10.26
N PRO A 77 -21.49 -9.46 -10.60
CA PRO A 77 -21.99 -10.15 -11.79
C PRO A 77 -23.52 -10.30 -11.86
N TRP A 78 -24.19 -10.21 -10.71
CA TRP A 78 -25.67 -10.21 -10.65
C TRP A 78 -26.28 -8.82 -10.78
N GLY A 79 -25.45 -7.77 -10.88
CA GLY A 79 -25.86 -6.37 -10.79
C GLY A 79 -26.26 -5.99 -9.37
N ASP A 80 -26.33 -4.72 -9.11
CA ASP A 80 -26.77 -4.21 -7.81
C ASP A 80 -28.15 -3.52 -7.91
N ASP A 81 -28.88 -3.81 -8.99
CA ASP A 81 -30.19 -3.22 -9.31
C ASP A 81 -31.40 -4.02 -8.77
N GLY A 82 -31.15 -5.17 -8.13
CA GLY A 82 -32.17 -6.04 -7.58
C GLY A 82 -32.99 -6.80 -8.63
N SER A 83 -32.55 -6.85 -9.89
CA SER A 83 -33.22 -7.60 -10.95
C SER A 83 -32.59 -8.96 -11.14
N SER A 84 -33.32 -10.00 -10.78
CA SER A 84 -32.96 -11.37 -11.11
C SER A 84 -33.23 -11.68 -12.57
N CYS A 85 -32.28 -12.22 -13.33
CA CYS A 85 -32.40 -12.83 -14.66
C CYS A 85 -33.53 -12.30 -15.59
N GLY A 86 -34.00 -11.09 -15.32
CA GLY A 86 -35.13 -10.47 -16.03
C GLY A 86 -34.69 -9.78 -17.33
N SER A 87 -35.20 -8.58 -17.55
CA SER A 87 -34.94 -7.78 -18.75
C SER A 87 -33.47 -7.28 -18.87
N ASN A 88 -32.68 -7.37 -17.80
CA ASN A 88 -31.28 -6.93 -17.74
C ASN A 88 -30.34 -8.10 -17.55
N ALA A 89 -30.31 -9.02 -18.51
CA ALA A 89 -29.45 -10.21 -18.50
C ALA A 89 -27.92 -9.95 -18.46
N ASN A 90 -27.48 -8.70 -18.29
CA ASN A 90 -26.09 -8.30 -18.05
C ASN A 90 -26.11 -7.03 -17.18
N SER A 91 -26.67 -7.13 -16.00
CA SER A 91 -26.87 -5.98 -15.12
C SER A 91 -25.57 -5.33 -14.62
N ASP A 92 -24.43 -6.05 -14.63
CA ASP A 92 -23.10 -5.48 -14.38
C ASP A 92 -22.51 -4.70 -15.57
N GLY A 93 -23.23 -4.64 -16.71
CA GLY A 93 -22.79 -3.92 -17.90
C GLY A 93 -21.59 -4.55 -18.63
N VAL A 94 -21.20 -5.78 -18.30
CA VAL A 94 -20.00 -6.45 -18.84
C VAL A 94 -20.42 -7.62 -19.73
N ALA A 95 -20.09 -7.53 -21.01
CA ALA A 95 -20.56 -8.52 -22.01
C ALA A 95 -19.92 -9.91 -21.88
N ASP A 96 -18.77 -10.03 -21.25
CA ASP A 96 -18.05 -11.28 -21.08
C ASP A 96 -18.13 -11.87 -19.65
N THR A 97 -18.99 -11.31 -18.81
CA THR A 97 -19.48 -11.92 -17.57
C THR A 97 -20.83 -12.59 -17.86
N PRO A 98 -20.98 -13.91 -17.65
CA PRO A 98 -22.29 -14.54 -17.79
C PRO A 98 -23.31 -13.97 -16.82
N ALA A 99 -24.51 -13.71 -17.30
CA ALA A 99 -25.59 -13.17 -16.48
C ALA A 99 -25.87 -14.08 -15.27
N THR A 100 -25.86 -13.49 -14.10
CA THR A 100 -25.98 -14.17 -12.81
C THR A 100 -27.13 -13.53 -12.02
N ASP A 101 -27.91 -14.36 -11.31
CA ASP A 101 -29.07 -13.92 -10.55
C ASP A 101 -28.72 -13.51 -9.11
N ASN A 102 -27.82 -14.24 -8.50
CA ASN A 102 -27.43 -14.08 -7.10
C ASN A 102 -25.95 -14.42 -6.91
N PRO A 103 -25.33 -13.96 -5.82
CA PRO A 103 -23.96 -14.31 -5.49
C PRO A 103 -23.77 -15.83 -5.29
N HIS A 104 -22.56 -16.28 -5.49
CA HIS A 104 -22.11 -17.60 -5.08
C HIS A 104 -21.34 -17.49 -3.76
N TYR A 105 -21.41 -18.53 -2.97
CA TYR A 105 -20.71 -18.64 -1.68
C TYR A 105 -19.89 -19.92 -1.65
N ASP A 106 -18.99 -20.01 -0.67
CA ASP A 106 -18.08 -21.14 -0.51
C ASP A 106 -17.18 -21.35 -1.75
N CYS A 107 -17.03 -22.61 -2.19
CA CYS A 107 -16.28 -22.97 -3.38
C CYS A 107 -17.11 -23.94 -4.24
N PRO A 108 -17.96 -23.45 -5.12
CA PRO A 108 -18.74 -24.32 -6.00
C PRO A 108 -17.85 -25.21 -6.85
N THR A 109 -18.36 -26.42 -7.16
CA THR A 109 -17.66 -27.32 -8.09
C THR A 109 -17.89 -26.86 -9.54
N PHE A 110 -16.83 -26.68 -10.29
CA PHE A 110 -16.92 -26.29 -11.70
C PHE A 110 -17.22 -27.51 -12.58
N PRO A 111 -18.11 -27.39 -13.62
CA PRO A 111 -18.98 -26.24 -13.89
C PRO A 111 -20.19 -26.20 -12.95
N SER A 112 -20.62 -25.00 -12.56
CA SER A 112 -21.83 -24.80 -11.76
C SER A 112 -22.83 -23.93 -12.52
N ASN A 113 -24.08 -24.36 -12.61
CA ASN A 113 -25.17 -23.56 -13.15
C ASN A 113 -26.12 -23.02 -12.07
N THR A 114 -25.69 -23.07 -10.80
CA THR A 114 -26.41 -22.41 -9.72
C THR A 114 -26.36 -20.90 -9.92
N ASN A 115 -27.46 -20.21 -9.68
CA ASN A 115 -27.60 -18.77 -9.80
C ASN A 115 -27.25 -18.18 -11.19
N THR A 116 -27.20 -18.97 -12.24
CA THR A 116 -27.05 -18.45 -13.61
C THR A 116 -28.41 -18.16 -14.24
N CYS A 117 -28.50 -17.12 -15.07
CA CYS A 117 -29.69 -16.82 -15.84
C CYS A 117 -29.88 -17.76 -17.02
N THR A 118 -28.81 -18.34 -17.53
CA THR A 118 -28.83 -19.33 -18.64
C THR A 118 -27.84 -20.45 -18.35
N SER A 119 -28.31 -21.67 -18.41
CA SER A 119 -27.43 -22.83 -18.31
C SER A 119 -26.45 -22.90 -19.48
N SER A 120 -25.20 -23.17 -19.19
CA SER A 120 -24.16 -23.35 -20.21
C SER A 120 -23.20 -24.48 -19.80
N THR A 121 -22.40 -24.94 -20.77
CA THR A 121 -21.36 -25.97 -20.52
C THR A 121 -20.32 -25.47 -19.52
N ASN A 122 -20.08 -24.17 -19.47
CA ASN A 122 -19.11 -23.56 -18.58
C ASN A 122 -19.73 -23.11 -17.24
N GLY A 123 -21.07 -23.04 -17.16
CA GLY A 123 -21.78 -22.59 -15.97
C GLY A 123 -21.54 -21.13 -15.61
N ALA A 124 -21.75 -20.81 -14.33
CA ALA A 124 -21.49 -19.52 -13.76
C ALA A 124 -19.98 -19.24 -13.65
N MET A 125 -19.62 -17.97 -13.75
CA MET A 125 -18.24 -17.49 -13.56
C MET A 125 -17.96 -17.18 -12.08
N PHE A 126 -18.31 -18.07 -11.18
CA PHE A 126 -18.19 -17.86 -9.73
C PHE A 126 -16.76 -17.58 -9.27
N MET A 127 -15.74 -17.97 -10.07
CA MET A 127 -14.33 -17.67 -9.75
C MET A 127 -13.92 -16.22 -10.06
N ASN A 128 -14.84 -15.38 -10.55
CA ASN A 128 -14.58 -13.95 -10.77
C ASN A 128 -14.31 -13.23 -9.44
N TYR A 129 -13.37 -12.29 -9.41
CA TYR A 129 -13.09 -11.50 -8.21
C TYR A 129 -14.27 -10.67 -7.73
N MET A 130 -15.27 -10.41 -8.58
CA MET A 130 -16.47 -9.66 -8.19
C MET A 130 -17.60 -10.57 -7.68
N ASP A 131 -17.40 -11.87 -7.51
CA ASP A 131 -18.35 -12.78 -6.84
C ASP A 131 -18.00 -12.89 -5.33
N TYR A 132 -18.81 -13.64 -4.56
CA TYR A 132 -18.71 -13.77 -3.10
C TYR A 132 -18.18 -15.12 -2.62
N VAL A 133 -17.52 -15.86 -3.50
CA VAL A 133 -16.91 -17.14 -3.13
C VAL A 133 -15.70 -16.92 -2.21
N ASN A 134 -15.29 -17.99 -1.53
CA ASN A 134 -14.10 -17.98 -0.69
C ASN A 134 -12.85 -17.60 -1.50
N ASP A 135 -11.91 -16.90 -0.88
CA ASP A 135 -10.66 -16.45 -1.49
C ASP A 135 -9.92 -17.49 -2.30
N ALA A 136 -9.99 -18.77 -1.85
CA ALA A 136 -9.32 -19.88 -2.52
C ALA A 136 -9.87 -20.19 -3.91
N CYS A 137 -11.08 -19.74 -4.21
CA CYS A 137 -11.80 -20.04 -5.45
C CYS A 137 -11.85 -18.83 -6.41
N MET A 138 -11.49 -17.66 -5.93
CA MET A 138 -11.35 -16.45 -6.75
C MET A 138 -10.06 -16.49 -7.57
N ALA A 139 -10.14 -16.14 -8.86
CA ALA A 139 -9.03 -16.31 -9.78
C ALA A 139 -8.75 -15.15 -10.74
N PHE A 140 -9.76 -14.39 -11.20
CA PHE A 140 -9.54 -13.41 -12.27
C PHE A 140 -10.62 -12.32 -12.37
N PHE A 141 -10.26 -11.25 -13.08
CA PHE A 141 -11.18 -10.35 -13.78
C PHE A 141 -11.24 -10.69 -15.26
N THR A 142 -12.37 -10.42 -15.92
CA THR A 142 -12.53 -10.58 -17.37
C THR A 142 -11.84 -9.48 -18.17
N ALA A 143 -11.75 -9.64 -19.49
CA ALA A 143 -11.24 -8.59 -20.37
C ALA A 143 -12.16 -7.36 -20.41
N GLY A 144 -13.48 -7.57 -20.35
CA GLY A 144 -14.47 -6.50 -20.26
C GLY A 144 -14.37 -5.72 -18.95
N GLN A 145 -14.26 -6.42 -17.81
CA GLN A 145 -14.03 -5.81 -16.51
C GLN A 145 -12.73 -4.98 -16.49
N LYS A 146 -11.64 -5.52 -17.03
CA LYS A 146 -10.39 -4.76 -17.18
C LYS A 146 -10.60 -3.46 -17.97
N THR A 147 -11.39 -3.51 -19.05
CA THR A 147 -11.68 -2.32 -19.86
C THR A 147 -12.43 -1.25 -19.06
N ILE A 148 -13.41 -1.64 -18.25
CA ILE A 148 -14.15 -0.72 -17.36
C ILE A 148 -13.17 -0.10 -16.35
N MET A 149 -12.34 -0.89 -15.70
CA MET A 149 -11.34 -0.40 -14.72
C MET A 149 -10.38 0.60 -15.38
N GLN A 150 -9.91 0.32 -16.59
CA GLN A 150 -9.05 1.24 -17.35
C GLN A 150 -9.76 2.53 -17.74
N ASN A 151 -11.02 2.46 -18.15
CA ASN A 151 -11.83 3.64 -18.47
C ASN A 151 -12.09 4.50 -17.22
N THR A 152 -12.33 3.89 -16.09
CA THR A 152 -12.47 4.60 -14.80
C THR A 152 -11.18 5.32 -14.43
N LEU A 153 -10.03 4.66 -14.62
CA LEU A 153 -8.73 5.25 -14.37
C LEU A 153 -8.41 6.39 -15.36
N ALA A 154 -8.80 6.26 -16.62
CA ALA A 154 -8.63 7.30 -17.64
C ALA A 154 -9.71 8.40 -17.60
N GLY A 155 -10.75 8.24 -16.80
CA GLY A 155 -11.88 9.15 -16.63
C GLY A 155 -11.97 9.74 -15.23
N PRO A 156 -12.92 9.30 -14.39
CA PRO A 156 -13.14 9.88 -13.06
C PRO A 156 -11.92 9.89 -12.16
N ARG A 157 -11.00 8.92 -12.31
CA ARG A 157 -9.77 8.76 -11.50
C ARG A 157 -8.49 9.13 -12.25
N LEU A 158 -8.59 9.95 -13.29
CA LEU A 158 -7.46 10.35 -14.15
C LEU A 158 -6.30 10.97 -13.36
N SER A 159 -6.60 11.67 -12.27
CA SER A 159 -5.58 12.28 -11.41
C SER A 159 -4.56 11.27 -10.86
N LEU A 160 -4.96 10.01 -10.65
CA LEU A 160 -4.07 8.96 -10.19
C LEU A 160 -2.96 8.63 -11.22
N LEU A 161 -3.24 8.77 -12.52
CA LEU A 161 -2.23 8.54 -13.58
C LEU A 161 -1.13 9.60 -13.60
N SER A 162 -1.43 10.81 -13.16
CA SER A 162 -0.47 11.91 -13.06
C SER A 162 0.07 12.09 -11.63
N SER A 163 -0.25 11.15 -10.74
CA SER A 163 0.17 11.20 -9.36
C SER A 163 1.69 11.17 -9.22
N ASN A 164 2.23 12.09 -8.47
CA ASN A 164 3.60 12.06 -7.97
C ASN A 164 3.71 11.45 -6.56
N GLY A 165 2.68 10.75 -6.10
CA GLY A 165 2.63 10.13 -4.78
C GLY A 165 3.72 9.08 -4.53
N CYS A 166 4.24 8.46 -5.62
CA CYS A 166 5.42 7.60 -5.58
C CYS A 166 6.73 8.36 -5.83
N ALA A 167 6.68 9.66 -6.10
CA ALA A 167 7.89 10.46 -6.02
C ALA A 167 8.41 10.31 -4.59
N SER A 168 9.67 9.92 -4.49
CA SER A 168 10.30 9.70 -3.20
C SER A 168 9.88 10.80 -2.23
N LEU A 169 9.24 10.44 -1.12
CA LEU A 169 9.15 11.28 0.07
C LEU A 169 10.54 11.47 0.70
N GLY A 170 11.58 11.16 -0.09
CA GLY A 170 12.91 11.65 0.20
C GLY A 170 12.73 13.11 0.48
N LEU A 171 12.93 13.52 1.72
CA LEU A 171 13.31 14.88 2.05
C LEU A 171 14.11 15.34 0.85
N ASN A 172 13.73 16.43 0.21
CA ASN A 172 14.66 17.18 -0.60
C ASN A 172 15.82 17.46 0.34
N GLU A 173 16.75 16.50 0.39
CA GLU A 173 18.00 16.73 1.11
C GLU A 173 18.54 17.97 0.46
N VAL A 174 18.45 19.09 1.16
CA VAL A 174 18.99 20.34 0.69
C VAL A 174 20.38 20.00 0.19
N GLU A 175 20.77 20.42 -0.99
CA GLU A 175 22.09 20.12 -1.56
C GLU A 175 23.24 20.31 -0.55
N ALA A 176 23.04 21.22 0.38
CA ALA A 176 23.90 21.46 1.52
C ALA A 176 24.03 20.25 2.48
N ILE A 177 22.95 19.47 2.69
CA ILE A 177 22.95 18.27 3.54
C ILE A 177 23.55 17.07 2.79
N LYS A 178 23.34 16.97 1.49
CA LYS A 178 24.00 15.96 0.62
C LYS A 178 25.51 16.12 0.61
N ALA A 179 25.99 17.37 0.71
CA ALA A 179 27.41 17.67 0.76
C ALA A 179 28.10 17.31 2.09
N ILE A 180 27.37 16.88 3.12
CA ILE A 180 27.94 16.32 4.34
C ILE A 180 28.61 15.00 4.02
N ALA A 181 29.92 14.90 4.26
CA ALA A 181 30.73 13.71 3.98
C ALA A 181 31.44 13.20 5.23
N VAL A 182 31.54 11.87 5.35
CA VAL A 182 32.20 11.16 6.44
C VAL A 182 33.39 10.39 5.86
N TYR A 183 34.59 10.71 6.30
CA TYR A 183 35.80 10.06 5.80
C TYR A 183 36.96 10.05 6.82
N PRO A 184 37.90 9.08 6.72
CA PRO A 184 37.84 7.92 5.86
C PRO A 184 36.74 6.95 6.28
N ASN A 185 36.23 6.22 5.32
CA ASN A 185 35.31 5.11 5.56
C ASN A 185 35.65 3.99 4.56
N PRO A 186 36.17 2.83 4.98
CA PRO A 186 36.39 2.37 6.37
C PRO A 186 37.43 3.18 7.17
N VAL A 187 37.32 3.08 8.50
CA VAL A 187 38.13 3.81 9.47
C VAL A 187 38.80 2.88 10.49
N SER A 188 40.01 3.24 10.97
CA SER A 188 40.65 2.50 12.07
C SER A 188 40.48 3.21 13.41
N LYS A 189 40.80 4.49 13.51
CA LYS A 189 40.79 5.23 14.80
C LYS A 189 39.98 6.50 14.75
N TYR A 190 40.10 7.28 13.69
CA TYR A 190 39.52 8.61 13.58
C TYR A 190 38.85 8.80 12.22
N PHE A 191 37.67 9.37 12.22
CA PHE A 191 37.05 9.87 11.01
C PHE A 191 36.66 11.35 11.18
N MET A 192 36.39 12.01 10.09
CA MET A 192 35.99 13.41 10.06
C MET A 192 34.62 13.53 9.39
N ILE A 193 33.86 14.51 9.84
CA ILE A 193 32.63 14.93 9.17
C ILE A 193 32.86 16.32 8.59
N THR A 194 32.67 16.46 7.29
CA THR A 194 32.79 17.75 6.60
C THR A 194 31.45 18.19 6.04
N SER A 195 31.20 19.46 6.15
CA SER A 195 30.03 20.11 5.58
C SER A 195 30.43 21.49 5.09
N PRO A 196 30.38 21.73 3.78
CA PRO A 196 30.78 23.02 3.22
C PRO A 196 29.76 24.14 3.42
N GLN A 197 28.51 23.81 3.72
CA GLN A 197 27.39 24.77 3.70
C GLN A 197 26.55 24.78 4.98
N VAL A 198 26.65 23.78 5.84
CA VAL A 198 25.84 23.65 7.05
C VAL A 198 26.76 23.44 8.25
N SER A 199 26.54 24.15 9.34
CA SER A 199 27.23 23.88 10.60
C SER A 199 26.78 22.54 11.17
N ILE A 200 27.70 21.82 11.77
CA ILE A 200 27.45 20.57 12.48
C ILE A 200 27.99 20.75 13.88
N ASP A 201 27.18 20.51 14.89
CA ASP A 201 27.57 20.70 16.30
C ASP A 201 27.54 19.42 17.12
N GLU A 202 26.90 18.35 16.62
CA GLU A 202 26.81 17.11 17.34
C GLU A 202 26.71 15.88 16.40
N VAL A 203 27.35 14.79 16.81
CA VAL A 203 27.17 13.46 16.22
C VAL A 203 26.87 12.45 17.31
N GLU A 204 25.88 11.63 17.08
CA GLU A 204 25.57 10.42 17.84
C GLU A 204 25.96 9.19 17.05
N ILE A 205 26.56 8.20 17.72
CA ILE A 205 27.03 6.96 17.11
C ILE A 205 26.26 5.78 17.73
N PHE A 206 25.65 4.97 16.88
CA PHE A 206 24.86 3.80 17.26
C PHE A 206 25.50 2.53 16.72
N ASN A 207 25.40 1.44 17.45
CA ASN A 207 25.76 0.12 16.95
C ASN A 207 24.61 -0.48 16.08
N THR A 208 24.84 -1.68 15.52
CA THR A 208 23.87 -2.35 14.63
C THR A 208 22.56 -2.77 15.29
N VAL A 209 22.49 -2.81 16.63
CA VAL A 209 21.25 -3.09 17.38
C VAL A 209 20.54 -1.79 17.84
N GLY A 210 21.02 -0.63 17.36
CA GLY A 210 20.38 0.68 17.65
C GLY A 210 20.74 1.25 19.03
N GLN A 211 21.73 0.71 19.73
CA GLN A 211 22.20 1.24 21.00
C GLN A 211 23.14 2.43 20.74
N LEU A 212 22.89 3.55 21.40
CA LEU A 212 23.80 4.70 21.42
C LEU A 212 25.09 4.31 22.14
N VAL A 213 26.23 4.36 21.45
CA VAL A 213 27.55 3.99 21.99
C VAL A 213 28.45 5.19 22.22
N LYS A 214 28.19 6.30 21.53
CA LYS A 214 28.98 7.52 21.71
C LYS A 214 28.20 8.76 21.25
N THR A 215 28.39 9.88 21.94
CA THR A 215 27.99 11.23 21.50
C THR A 215 29.19 12.13 21.53
N GLN A 216 29.36 12.94 20.51
CA GLN A 216 30.44 13.92 20.46
C GLN A 216 29.95 15.27 19.96
N LYS A 217 30.29 16.33 20.70
CA LYS A 217 30.11 17.70 20.25
C LYS A 217 31.22 18.07 19.28
N LEU A 218 30.85 18.77 18.23
CA LEU A 218 31.73 19.21 17.18
C LEU A 218 31.79 20.76 17.13
N THR A 219 32.86 21.26 16.56
CA THR A 219 33.01 22.68 16.24
C THR A 219 33.65 22.81 14.86
N GLN A 220 33.61 24.00 14.27
CA GLN A 220 34.26 24.24 12.96
C GLN A 220 35.75 23.88 12.94
N THR A 221 36.42 23.98 14.11
CA THR A 221 37.84 23.68 14.25
C THR A 221 38.12 22.26 14.78
N ASN A 222 37.09 21.56 15.30
CA ASN A 222 37.21 20.22 15.82
C ASN A 222 36.06 19.35 15.28
N ASN A 223 36.28 18.79 14.10
CA ASN A 223 35.35 17.91 13.39
C ASN A 223 35.87 16.46 13.29
N VAL A 224 36.88 16.11 14.10
CA VAL A 224 37.48 14.77 14.16
C VAL A 224 36.82 13.96 15.27
N ILE A 225 36.34 12.77 14.91
CA ILE A 225 35.68 11.85 15.83
C ILE A 225 36.61 10.66 16.09
N ASN A 226 36.95 10.46 17.36
CA ASN A 226 37.72 9.31 17.80
C ASN A 226 36.81 8.13 18.12
N ILE A 227 37.05 6.99 17.50
CA ILE A 227 36.36 5.70 17.76
C ILE A 227 37.32 4.58 18.06
N GLU A 228 38.54 4.87 18.53
CA GLU A 228 39.54 3.86 18.86
C GLU A 228 39.06 2.88 19.93
N ASP A 229 38.21 3.36 20.84
CA ASP A 229 37.58 2.61 21.93
C ASP A 229 36.45 1.69 21.50
N LEU A 230 35.94 1.83 20.26
CA LEU A 230 34.88 0.96 19.75
C LEU A 230 35.46 -0.32 19.13
N ALA A 231 34.68 -1.40 19.14
CA ALA A 231 35.04 -2.65 18.45
C ALA A 231 35.00 -2.51 16.94
N ALA A 232 35.70 -3.36 16.20
CA ALA A 232 35.54 -3.46 14.75
C ALA A 232 34.10 -3.81 14.39
N GLY A 233 33.53 -3.13 13.39
CA GLY A 233 32.14 -3.33 13.00
C GLY A 233 31.53 -2.15 12.27
N THR A 234 30.23 -2.24 12.01
CA THR A 234 29.44 -1.17 11.38
C THR A 234 28.75 -0.34 12.44
N TYR A 235 28.80 0.97 12.26
CA TYR A 235 28.15 1.96 13.11
C TYR A 235 27.29 2.90 12.27
N TYR A 236 26.21 3.38 12.85
CA TYR A 236 25.33 4.38 12.24
C TYR A 236 25.49 5.71 12.95
N LEU A 237 25.58 6.76 12.18
CA LEU A 237 25.72 8.12 12.66
C LEU A 237 24.42 8.86 12.55
N ARG A 238 24.10 9.70 13.54
CA ARG A 238 23.12 10.77 13.42
C ARG A 238 23.85 12.09 13.62
N ILE A 239 23.71 12.99 12.68
CA ILE A 239 24.40 14.27 12.59
C ILE A 239 23.39 15.38 12.84
N TYR A 240 23.75 16.32 13.71
CA TYR A 240 22.85 17.38 14.17
C TYR A 240 23.50 18.76 14.04
N ASN A 241 22.62 19.77 13.98
CA ASN A 241 22.95 21.18 14.18
C ASN A 241 21.88 21.82 15.08
N GLU A 242 22.30 22.47 16.17
CA GLU A 242 21.42 23.12 17.15
C GLU A 242 20.25 22.22 17.63
N GLY A 243 20.52 20.92 17.79
CA GLY A 243 19.55 19.92 18.19
C GLY A 243 18.63 19.45 17.07
N GLN A 244 18.73 20.01 15.86
CA GLN A 244 17.98 19.53 14.69
C GLN A 244 18.74 18.43 13.97
N PHE A 245 18.04 17.34 13.68
CA PHE A 245 18.57 16.25 12.89
C PHE A 245 18.80 16.70 11.45
N LEU A 246 20.01 16.48 10.92
CA LEU A 246 20.40 16.80 9.56
C LEU A 246 20.45 15.56 8.68
N LYS A 247 21.24 14.55 9.06
CA LYS A 247 21.55 13.39 8.21
C LYS A 247 21.92 12.16 9.03
N SER A 248 21.56 10.98 8.52
CA SER A 248 22.16 9.72 8.93
C SER A 248 23.25 9.29 7.94
N ASP A 249 24.32 8.70 8.45
CA ASP A 249 25.37 8.10 7.63
C ASP A 249 25.85 6.80 8.28
N LYS A 250 26.73 6.07 7.61
CA LYS A 250 27.28 4.81 8.08
C LYS A 250 28.81 4.87 8.07
N VAL A 251 29.44 4.38 9.13
CA VAL A 251 30.89 4.21 9.21
C VAL A 251 31.23 2.74 9.50
N ILE A 252 32.28 2.24 8.84
CA ILE A 252 32.81 0.89 9.01
C ILE A 252 34.14 0.99 9.71
N LYS A 253 34.25 0.42 10.93
CA LYS A 253 35.50 0.34 11.69
C LYS A 253 36.20 -0.98 11.42
N ASN A 254 37.47 -0.89 11.00
CA ASN A 254 38.37 -2.04 10.84
C ASN A 254 38.99 -2.45 12.20
#